data_0534e894267ad5ba15c964f91a9aa752
#
_entry.id   0534e894267ad5ba15c964f91a9aa752
#
_cell.length_a   1.000
_cell.length_b   1.000
_cell.length_c   1.000
_cell.angle_alpha   90.00
_cell.angle_beta   90.00
_cell.angle_gamma   90.00
#
_symmetry.space_group_name_H-M   'P 1'
#
loop_
_entity.id
_entity.type
_entity.pdbx_description
1 polymer ?
#
loop_
_entity_poly.entity_id
_entity_poly.type
_entity_poly.pdbx_seq_one_letter_code
_entity_poly.pdbx_strand_id
1 'polypeptide(L)'
;GKSADFWIRGVNTFGENNKPLILVDGIEREMDLVDVDDIASLSILKDATATALYGVRGANGIVLITTKRGSEGAAKVSVKAEFGLTQPVKVPEMANAEQWIDYYNEISTYEEGSIKPIDDYQKQMYLSGADPDLYPNVDWMDAIYKNLAMTGRVNVSASGGNKNVRYYVGGSYYTEGGMFNMADNNNYNAQMNFNRFSFRSNIDINITKSTELGLSLSTQYTSKNKPGGVNSDVNNDFYAYAMRTTPISNPTIYSDGTLAVPPEGGGAVNVYNMLNYQGYTKDNRTMAQSLISLTQDFSDIITEGLKVNAKFSWDIDSNNSITHKYNPNQYHATGRDDQGNLMFDQIVTGTGYMSLDYVYPKGWTTINFEASATYDRVFADDHRVG
;
A
#
# COMPACT_ATOMS: atom_id res chain seq x y z
N GLY A 1 -1.38 1.78 1.04
CA GLY A 1 -2.45 1.82 0.08
C GLY A 1 -2.06 1.19 -1.25
N LYS A 2 -2.96 0.47 -1.84
CA LYS A 2 -2.85 0.05 -3.25
C LYS A 2 -3.47 1.15 -4.11
N SER A 3 -2.89 1.45 -5.29
CA SER A 3 -3.54 2.27 -6.29
C SER A 3 -4.84 1.63 -6.76
N ALA A 4 -5.85 2.45 -7.01
CA ALA A 4 -7.07 1.99 -7.65
C ALA A 4 -6.83 1.94 -9.17
N ASP A 5 -7.03 0.78 -9.77
CA ASP A 5 -7.15 0.69 -11.22
C ASP A 5 -8.51 1.23 -11.65
N PHE A 6 -8.55 2.08 -12.67
CA PHE A 6 -9.80 2.60 -13.22
C PHE A 6 -9.77 2.59 -14.75
N TRP A 7 -10.97 2.54 -15.34
CA TRP A 7 -11.19 2.50 -16.77
C TRP A 7 -12.13 3.63 -17.18
N ILE A 8 -11.86 4.28 -18.31
CA ILE A 8 -12.66 5.44 -18.76
C ILE A 8 -13.87 5.00 -19.60
N ARG A 9 -13.74 3.93 -20.40
CA ARG A 9 -14.81 3.41 -21.31
C ARG A 9 -15.05 1.90 -21.22
N GLY A 10 -14.64 1.26 -20.13
CA GLY A 10 -14.64 -0.21 -20.04
C GLY A 10 -13.44 -0.84 -20.77
N VAL A 11 -13.44 -2.17 -20.84
CA VAL A 11 -12.35 -2.94 -21.47
C VAL A 11 -12.67 -3.04 -22.97
N ASN A 12 -12.13 -2.13 -23.78
CA ASN A 12 -12.40 -2.05 -25.21
C ASN A 12 -11.32 -2.69 -26.11
N THR A 13 -10.24 -3.22 -25.52
CA THR A 13 -9.14 -3.84 -26.26
C THR A 13 -8.87 -5.24 -25.75
N PHE A 14 -8.59 -6.18 -26.65
CA PHE A 14 -8.18 -7.55 -26.32
C PHE A 14 -6.70 -7.67 -25.91
N GLY A 15 -6.00 -6.55 -25.67
CA GLY A 15 -4.58 -6.50 -25.29
C GLY A 15 -4.37 -6.26 -23.80
N GLU A 16 -3.16 -6.50 -23.32
CA GLU A 16 -2.77 -6.35 -21.90
C GLU A 16 -2.86 -4.91 -21.35
N ASN A 17 -2.96 -3.87 -22.20
CA ASN A 17 -2.95 -2.46 -21.82
C ASN A 17 -4.32 -1.80 -22.01
N ASN A 18 -5.21 -2.02 -21.04
CA ASN A 18 -6.53 -1.39 -20.99
C ASN A 18 -6.57 -0.12 -20.12
N LYS A 19 -5.43 0.33 -19.60
CA LYS A 19 -5.35 1.48 -18.70
C LYS A 19 -5.33 2.80 -19.51
N PRO A 20 -5.93 3.86 -18.99
CA PRO A 20 -5.81 5.19 -19.60
C PRO A 20 -4.37 5.71 -19.49
N LEU A 21 -3.97 6.56 -20.42
CA LEU A 21 -2.71 7.29 -20.34
C LEU A 21 -2.84 8.37 -19.26
N ILE A 22 -1.94 8.38 -18.28
CA ILE A 22 -1.93 9.39 -17.22
C ILE A 22 -0.78 10.35 -17.45
N LEU A 23 -1.10 11.64 -17.54
CA LEU A 23 -0.13 12.71 -17.76
C LEU A 23 -0.16 13.67 -16.56
N VAL A 24 0.98 13.80 -15.89
CA VAL A 24 1.19 14.78 -14.82
C VAL A 24 2.05 15.91 -15.35
N ASP A 25 1.49 17.11 -15.44
CA ASP A 25 2.09 18.30 -16.06
C ASP A 25 2.59 18.05 -17.50
N GLY A 26 1.89 17.12 -18.20
CA GLY A 26 2.19 16.72 -19.58
C GLY A 26 3.19 15.57 -19.72
N ILE A 27 3.76 15.05 -18.65
CA ILE A 27 4.67 13.90 -18.68
C ILE A 27 3.92 12.66 -18.19
N GLU A 28 4.13 11.51 -18.85
CA GLU A 28 3.56 10.23 -18.44
C GLU A 28 4.15 9.78 -17.10
N ARG A 29 3.27 9.66 -16.09
CA ARG A 29 3.63 9.29 -14.71
C ARG A 29 2.49 8.54 -14.04
N GLU A 30 2.80 7.77 -13.01
CA GLU A 30 1.80 7.13 -12.16
C GLU A 30 1.02 8.18 -11.34
N MET A 31 -0.30 8.05 -11.28
CA MET A 31 -1.18 8.97 -10.53
C MET A 31 -0.89 8.95 -9.02
N ASP A 32 -0.53 7.79 -8.48
CA ASP A 32 -0.27 7.57 -7.06
C ASP A 32 0.91 8.39 -6.51
N LEU A 33 1.73 8.91 -7.42
CA LEU A 33 2.89 9.72 -7.07
C LEU A 33 2.55 11.20 -6.90
N VAL A 34 1.31 11.57 -7.17
CA VAL A 34 0.83 12.93 -6.92
C VAL A 34 0.00 12.95 -5.66
N ASP A 35 0.42 13.74 -4.69
CA ASP A 35 -0.41 14.00 -3.52
C ASP A 35 -1.69 14.74 -3.90
N VAL A 36 -2.84 14.30 -3.41
CA VAL A 36 -4.15 14.88 -3.76
C VAL A 36 -4.21 16.38 -3.46
N ASP A 37 -3.56 16.80 -2.38
CA ASP A 37 -3.50 18.22 -2.00
C ASP A 37 -2.59 19.05 -2.92
N ASP A 38 -1.76 18.42 -3.77
CA ASP A 38 -0.94 19.10 -4.78
C ASP A 38 -1.65 19.24 -6.14
N ILE A 39 -2.83 18.62 -6.33
CA ILE A 39 -3.58 18.69 -7.59
C ILE A 39 -4.33 20.01 -7.67
N ALA A 40 -4.11 20.73 -8.78
CA ALA A 40 -4.89 21.92 -9.13
C ALA A 40 -6.12 21.57 -9.96
N SER A 41 -5.97 20.66 -10.93
CA SER A 41 -7.07 20.19 -11.78
C SER A 41 -6.82 18.78 -12.29
N LEU A 42 -7.92 18.07 -12.55
CA LEU A 42 -7.95 16.77 -13.20
C LEU A 42 -8.94 16.83 -14.35
N SER A 43 -8.47 16.50 -15.56
CA SER A 43 -9.28 16.48 -16.77
C SER A 43 -9.20 15.11 -17.43
N ILE A 44 -10.32 14.63 -17.96
CA ILE A 44 -10.38 13.32 -18.62
C ILE A 44 -10.76 13.56 -20.09
N LEU A 45 -9.86 13.20 -20.99
CA LEU A 45 -10.08 13.25 -22.43
C LEU A 45 -10.57 11.87 -22.90
N LYS A 46 -11.78 11.81 -23.47
CA LYS A 46 -12.46 10.55 -23.81
C LYS A 46 -12.60 10.29 -25.30
N ASP A 47 -12.37 11.29 -26.15
CA ASP A 47 -12.79 11.29 -27.55
C ASP A 47 -11.64 11.34 -28.56
N ALA A 48 -11.99 11.54 -29.83
CA ALA A 48 -11.04 11.67 -30.94
C ALA A 48 -9.95 12.73 -30.67
N THR A 49 -10.22 13.72 -29.84
CA THR A 49 -9.24 14.71 -29.37
C THR A 49 -8.05 14.08 -28.64
N ALA A 50 -8.28 13.03 -27.85
CA ALA A 50 -7.23 12.30 -27.14
C ALA A 50 -6.33 11.54 -28.12
N THR A 51 -6.94 10.86 -29.10
CA THR A 51 -6.22 10.10 -30.13
C THR A 51 -5.52 11.01 -31.14
N ALA A 52 -6.05 12.18 -31.42
CA ALA A 52 -5.43 13.16 -32.30
C ALA A 52 -4.10 13.71 -31.74
N LEU A 53 -4.04 13.94 -30.42
CA LEU A 53 -2.86 14.50 -29.76
C LEU A 53 -1.82 13.44 -29.37
N TYR A 54 -2.27 12.22 -28.98
CA TYR A 54 -1.40 11.19 -28.39
C TYR A 54 -1.43 9.86 -29.17
N GLY A 55 -2.08 9.83 -30.32
CA GLY A 55 -2.14 8.67 -31.21
C GLY A 55 -2.77 7.45 -30.53
N VAL A 56 -2.26 6.27 -30.81
CA VAL A 56 -2.75 4.98 -30.32
C VAL A 56 -2.71 4.91 -28.79
N ARG A 57 -1.78 5.62 -28.15
CA ARG A 57 -1.65 5.66 -26.68
C ARG A 57 -2.84 6.33 -25.98
N GLY A 58 -3.54 7.24 -26.69
CA GLY A 58 -4.75 7.88 -26.17
C GLY A 58 -6.05 7.10 -26.38
N ALA A 59 -6.00 5.91 -27.01
CA ALA A 59 -7.20 5.15 -27.40
C ALA A 59 -8.07 4.73 -26.21
N ASN A 60 -7.47 4.47 -25.04
CA ASN A 60 -8.17 4.10 -23.80
C ASN A 60 -8.58 5.33 -22.96
N GLY A 61 -8.43 6.53 -23.51
CA GLY A 61 -8.62 7.80 -22.83
C GLY A 61 -7.36 8.31 -22.14
N ILE A 62 -7.38 9.58 -21.78
CA ILE A 62 -6.25 10.26 -21.14
C ILE A 62 -6.73 10.97 -19.89
N VAL A 63 -5.97 10.85 -18.83
CA VAL A 63 -6.12 11.62 -17.59
C VAL A 63 -5.03 12.66 -17.52
N LEU A 64 -5.42 13.93 -17.57
CA LEU A 64 -4.53 15.06 -17.42
C LEU A 64 -4.59 15.55 -15.99
N ILE A 65 -3.48 15.49 -15.28
CA ILE A 65 -3.31 16.02 -13.93
C ILE A 65 -2.42 17.26 -14.02
N THR A 66 -2.95 18.39 -13.60
CA THR A 66 -2.17 19.62 -13.45
C THR A 66 -1.89 19.85 -11.98
N THR A 67 -0.62 20.06 -11.63
CA THR A 67 -0.23 20.31 -10.24
C THR A 67 -0.34 21.81 -9.90
N LYS A 68 -0.48 22.10 -8.60
CA LYS A 68 -0.56 23.48 -8.10
C LYS A 68 0.71 24.24 -8.40
N ARG A 69 0.53 25.51 -8.82
CA ARG A 69 1.60 26.46 -9.10
C ARG A 69 1.40 27.74 -8.27
N GLY A 70 2.42 28.55 -8.20
CA GLY A 70 2.34 29.84 -7.57
C GLY A 70 1.51 30.85 -8.38
N SER A 71 1.04 31.88 -7.72
CA SER A 71 0.38 33.04 -8.33
C SER A 71 1.01 34.32 -7.79
N GLU A 72 0.84 35.43 -8.53
CA GLU A 72 1.26 36.74 -8.04
C GLU A 72 0.50 37.10 -6.77
N GLY A 73 1.20 37.60 -5.79
CA GLY A 73 0.65 38.03 -4.52
C GLY A 73 1.50 37.64 -3.32
N ALA A 74 1.04 38.03 -2.14
CA ALA A 74 1.66 37.67 -0.88
C ALA A 74 1.68 36.16 -0.66
N ALA A 75 2.66 35.67 0.06
CA ALA A 75 2.77 34.25 0.41
C ALA A 75 1.52 33.79 1.18
N LYS A 76 0.89 32.72 0.70
CA LYS A 76 -0.23 32.04 1.36
C LYS A 76 0.27 30.70 1.89
N VAL A 77 0.14 30.49 3.20
CA VAL A 77 0.48 29.24 3.86
C VAL A 77 -0.82 28.50 4.17
N SER A 78 -0.86 27.21 3.86
CA SER A 78 -1.97 26.32 4.20
C SER A 78 -1.45 25.14 5.02
N VAL A 79 -2.15 24.82 6.10
CA VAL A 79 -1.89 23.64 6.93
C VAL A 79 -3.19 22.86 7.02
N LYS A 80 -3.14 21.57 6.68
CA LYS A 80 -4.27 20.65 6.75
C LYS A 80 -3.85 19.42 7.54
N ALA A 81 -4.65 19.04 8.54
CA ALA A 81 -4.46 17.82 9.30
C ALA A 81 -5.75 17.01 9.27
N GLU A 82 -5.61 15.70 9.00
CA GLU A 82 -6.71 14.74 8.90
C GLU A 82 -6.42 13.56 9.83
N PHE A 83 -7.42 13.14 10.55
CA PHE A 83 -7.41 11.96 11.41
C PHE A 83 -8.51 11.03 10.97
N GLY A 84 -8.21 9.73 10.82
CA GLY A 84 -9.16 8.71 10.44
C GLY A 84 -9.07 7.49 11.34
N LEU A 85 -10.22 6.86 11.55
CA LEU A 85 -10.33 5.53 12.16
C LEU A 85 -10.81 4.57 11.08
N THR A 86 -10.11 3.46 10.93
CA THR A 86 -10.46 2.40 10.00
C THR A 86 -10.88 1.17 10.77
N GLN A 87 -11.98 0.55 10.39
CA GLN A 87 -12.44 -0.71 10.94
C GLN A 87 -12.79 -1.70 9.82
N PRO A 88 -12.69 -3.02 10.05
CA PRO A 88 -13.18 -3.99 9.09
C PRO A 88 -14.68 -3.80 8.85
N VAL A 89 -15.09 -3.80 7.60
CA VAL A 89 -16.54 -3.71 7.26
C VAL A 89 -17.27 -4.97 7.70
N LYS A 90 -16.59 -6.12 7.58
CA LYS A 90 -17.11 -7.42 8.01
C LYS A 90 -15.94 -8.34 8.34
N VAL A 91 -15.96 -8.93 9.51
CA VAL A 91 -15.14 -10.07 9.90
C VAL A 91 -16.07 -11.28 9.93
N PRO A 92 -15.74 -12.42 9.28
CA PRO A 92 -16.56 -13.62 9.38
C PRO A 92 -16.68 -14.11 10.82
N GLU A 93 -17.88 -14.49 11.20
CA GLU A 93 -18.09 -15.24 12.46
C GLU A 93 -17.66 -16.69 12.24
N MET A 94 -16.81 -17.18 13.12
CA MET A 94 -16.30 -18.55 13.08
C MET A 94 -17.08 -19.41 14.08
N ALA A 95 -17.16 -20.72 13.81
CA ALA A 95 -17.71 -21.66 14.75
C ALA A 95 -16.88 -21.67 16.05
N ASN A 96 -17.51 -21.60 17.21
CA ASN A 96 -16.86 -21.80 18.49
C ASN A 96 -16.62 -23.29 18.76
N ALA A 97 -15.97 -23.62 19.89
CA ALA A 97 -15.66 -25.01 20.24
C ALA A 97 -16.90 -25.91 20.30
N GLU A 98 -18.02 -25.43 20.85
CA GLU A 98 -19.27 -26.21 20.93
C GLU A 98 -19.79 -26.56 19.53
N GLN A 99 -20.01 -25.57 18.71
CA GLN A 99 -20.53 -25.74 17.35
C GLN A 99 -19.61 -26.64 16.50
N TRP A 100 -18.29 -26.44 16.64
CA TRP A 100 -17.32 -27.23 15.89
C TRP A 100 -17.29 -28.69 16.35
N ILE A 101 -17.31 -28.96 17.68
CA ILE A 101 -17.33 -30.31 18.24
C ILE A 101 -18.62 -31.04 17.83
N ASP A 102 -19.77 -30.39 17.90
CA ASP A 102 -21.03 -30.98 17.49
C ASP A 102 -21.03 -31.38 16.03
N TYR A 103 -20.53 -30.50 15.15
CA TYR A 103 -20.35 -30.79 13.73
C TYR A 103 -19.35 -31.94 13.50
N TYR A 104 -18.21 -31.95 14.20
CA TYR A 104 -17.20 -32.98 14.09
C TYR A 104 -17.74 -34.34 14.55
N ASN A 105 -18.46 -34.39 15.67
CA ASN A 105 -19.09 -35.60 16.19
C ASN A 105 -20.20 -36.10 15.26
N GLU A 106 -20.96 -35.21 14.60
CA GLU A 106 -21.94 -35.61 13.62
C GLU A 106 -21.25 -36.29 12.41
N ILE A 107 -20.18 -35.69 11.86
CA ILE A 107 -19.40 -36.31 10.76
C ILE A 107 -18.89 -37.71 11.17
N SER A 108 -18.40 -37.86 12.40
CA SER A 108 -17.87 -39.14 12.88
C SER A 108 -18.89 -40.27 12.82
N THR A 109 -20.19 -39.96 12.84
CA THR A 109 -21.25 -40.97 12.68
C THR A 109 -21.42 -41.51 11.26
N TYR A 110 -21.00 -40.72 10.25
CA TYR A 110 -21.09 -41.11 8.83
C TYR A 110 -19.81 -41.81 8.33
N GLU A 111 -18.68 -41.59 9.00
CA GLU A 111 -17.38 -42.19 8.66
C GLU A 111 -16.99 -43.27 9.69
N GLU A 112 -17.69 -44.42 9.65
CA GLU A 112 -17.50 -45.51 10.60
C GLU A 112 -16.01 -45.90 10.78
N GLY A 113 -15.47 -45.63 11.98
CA GLY A 113 -14.15 -46.04 12.40
C GLY A 113 -12.98 -45.16 11.92
N SER A 114 -13.21 -44.19 11.07
CA SER A 114 -12.15 -43.31 10.57
C SER A 114 -11.92 -42.10 11.45
N ILE A 115 -12.98 -41.61 12.09
CA ILE A 115 -12.94 -40.42 12.96
C ILE A 115 -13.43 -40.82 14.36
N LYS A 116 -12.59 -40.56 15.39
CA LYS A 116 -12.98 -40.79 16.77
C LYS A 116 -13.73 -39.58 17.30
N PRO A 117 -14.99 -39.71 17.77
CA PRO A 117 -15.74 -38.60 18.35
C PRO A 117 -15.07 -38.04 19.60
N ILE A 118 -15.28 -36.75 19.84
CA ILE A 118 -14.90 -36.09 21.11
C ILE A 118 -15.97 -36.42 22.14
N ASP A 119 -15.56 -36.99 23.26
CA ASP A 119 -16.48 -37.41 24.34
C ASP A 119 -17.03 -36.20 25.13
N ASP A 120 -18.05 -36.46 25.93
CA ASP A 120 -18.73 -35.44 26.73
C ASP A 120 -17.81 -34.78 27.76
N TYR A 121 -16.85 -35.51 28.32
CA TYR A 121 -15.88 -34.97 29.27
C TYR A 121 -14.95 -33.98 28.56
N GLN A 122 -14.40 -34.39 27.45
CA GLN A 122 -13.54 -33.53 26.63
C GLN A 122 -14.31 -32.29 26.18
N LYS A 123 -15.55 -32.46 25.69
CA LYS A 123 -16.40 -31.33 25.30
C LYS A 123 -16.59 -30.36 26.46
N GLN A 124 -16.89 -30.83 27.66
CA GLN A 124 -17.04 -29.99 28.84
C GLN A 124 -15.74 -29.25 29.19
N MET A 125 -14.58 -29.87 29.01
CA MET A 125 -13.29 -29.21 29.25
C MET A 125 -13.08 -28.03 28.29
N TYR A 126 -13.38 -28.20 27.00
CA TYR A 126 -13.33 -27.09 26.01
C TYR A 126 -14.29 -25.95 26.33
N LEU A 127 -15.50 -26.26 26.83
CA LEU A 127 -16.52 -25.27 27.12
C LEU A 127 -16.32 -24.55 28.44
N SER A 128 -15.72 -25.24 29.43
CA SER A 128 -15.52 -24.70 30.78
C SER A 128 -14.45 -23.61 30.85
N GLY A 129 -13.47 -23.62 29.91
CA GLY A 129 -12.28 -22.77 30.00
C GLY A 129 -11.39 -23.08 31.22
N ALA A 130 -11.52 -24.25 31.83
CA ALA A 130 -10.76 -24.62 33.03
C ALA A 130 -9.26 -24.84 32.75
N ASP A 131 -8.92 -25.32 31.55
CA ASP A 131 -7.54 -25.48 31.08
C ASP A 131 -7.44 -25.08 29.61
N PRO A 132 -7.31 -23.79 29.30
CA PRO A 132 -7.28 -23.29 27.93
C PRO A 132 -6.00 -23.67 27.16
N ASP A 133 -4.96 -24.14 27.86
CA ASP A 133 -3.75 -24.65 27.23
C ASP A 133 -4.00 -26.01 26.54
N LEU A 134 -4.68 -26.92 27.23
CA LEU A 134 -4.99 -28.27 26.72
C LEU A 134 -6.33 -28.34 25.98
N TYR A 135 -7.28 -27.47 26.34
CA TYR A 135 -8.64 -27.42 25.78
C TYR A 135 -8.98 -26.01 25.30
N PRO A 136 -8.32 -25.52 24.23
CA PRO A 136 -8.52 -24.17 23.74
C PRO A 136 -9.90 -23.99 23.09
N ASN A 137 -10.40 -22.76 23.13
CA ASN A 137 -11.56 -22.29 22.38
C ASN A 137 -11.24 -20.92 21.80
N VAL A 138 -10.56 -20.90 20.67
CA VAL A 138 -10.00 -19.69 20.07
C VAL A 138 -10.86 -19.19 18.93
N ASP A 139 -11.32 -17.94 19.01
CA ASP A 139 -11.77 -17.20 17.83
C ASP A 139 -10.54 -16.64 17.10
N TRP A 140 -10.16 -17.31 16.01
CA TRP A 140 -8.97 -16.95 15.24
C TRP A 140 -9.10 -15.61 14.51
N MET A 141 -10.34 -15.19 14.19
CA MET A 141 -10.54 -13.88 13.59
C MET A 141 -10.35 -12.77 14.61
N ASP A 142 -10.89 -12.91 15.80
CA ASP A 142 -10.71 -11.94 16.89
C ASP A 142 -9.25 -11.92 17.38
N ALA A 143 -8.60 -13.07 17.42
CA ALA A 143 -7.20 -13.18 17.82
C ALA A 143 -6.24 -12.41 16.90
N ILE A 144 -6.52 -12.34 15.61
CA ILE A 144 -5.61 -11.73 14.63
C ILE A 144 -6.04 -10.35 14.11
N TYR A 145 -7.32 -9.97 14.20
CA TYR A 145 -7.80 -8.69 13.70
C TYR A 145 -8.05 -7.67 14.80
N LYS A 146 -7.67 -6.43 14.56
CA LYS A 146 -8.06 -5.29 15.38
C LYS A 146 -9.43 -4.78 14.95
N ASN A 147 -10.19 -4.32 15.93
CA ASN A 147 -11.45 -3.63 15.66
C ASN A 147 -11.25 -2.24 15.05
N LEU A 148 -10.12 -1.59 15.38
CA LEU A 148 -9.79 -0.24 14.91
C LEU A 148 -8.30 -0.10 14.58
N ALA A 149 -8.00 0.57 13.48
CA ALA A 149 -6.68 1.11 13.15
C ALA A 149 -6.76 2.62 12.92
N MET A 150 -5.65 3.29 13.14
CA MET A 150 -5.57 4.75 12.99
C MET A 150 -4.91 5.12 11.68
N THR A 151 -5.40 6.17 11.04
CA THR A 151 -4.76 6.84 9.91
C THR A 151 -4.57 8.31 10.25
N GLY A 152 -3.48 8.89 9.77
CA GLY A 152 -3.21 10.30 9.97
C GLY A 152 -2.57 10.91 8.73
N ARG A 153 -2.93 12.16 8.44
CA ARG A 153 -2.33 12.94 7.36
C ARG A 153 -2.12 14.36 7.79
N VAL A 154 -0.94 14.88 7.49
CA VAL A 154 -0.64 16.30 7.63
C VAL A 154 -0.09 16.80 6.30
N ASN A 155 -0.62 17.91 5.81
CA ASN A 155 -0.15 18.61 4.64
C ASN A 155 0.16 20.07 5.01
N VAL A 156 1.29 20.57 4.56
CA VAL A 156 1.71 21.95 4.69
C VAL A 156 2.13 22.47 3.34
N SER A 157 1.56 23.58 2.89
CA SER A 157 1.97 24.19 1.63
C SER A 157 2.08 25.69 1.73
N ALA A 158 2.96 26.25 0.89
CA ALA A 158 3.14 27.69 0.72
C ALA A 158 3.14 28.03 -0.75
N SER A 159 2.44 29.07 -1.14
CA SER A 159 2.43 29.58 -2.53
C SER A 159 2.41 31.09 -2.55
N GLY A 160 3.01 31.69 -3.58
CA GLY A 160 3.07 33.12 -3.74
C GLY A 160 3.94 33.50 -4.94
N GLY A 161 4.27 34.78 -5.01
CA GLY A 161 5.19 35.25 -6.04
C GLY A 161 4.95 36.70 -6.47
N ASN A 162 5.71 37.08 -7.45
CA ASN A 162 5.60 38.36 -8.12
C ASN A 162 5.60 38.15 -9.67
N LYS A 163 5.68 39.23 -10.44
CA LYS A 163 5.70 39.17 -11.88
C LYS A 163 6.86 38.35 -12.46
N ASN A 164 7.98 38.23 -11.75
CA ASN A 164 9.17 37.57 -12.22
C ASN A 164 9.31 36.14 -11.76
N VAL A 165 8.83 35.85 -10.51
CA VAL A 165 8.95 34.50 -9.91
C VAL A 165 7.66 34.16 -9.18
N ARG A 166 7.08 33.02 -9.49
CA ARG A 166 5.94 32.42 -8.81
C ARG A 166 6.37 31.04 -8.27
N TYR A 167 5.91 30.70 -7.09
CA TYR A 167 6.29 29.44 -6.47
C TYR A 167 5.13 28.77 -5.73
N TYR A 168 5.15 27.44 -5.75
CA TYR A 168 4.39 26.56 -4.90
C TYR A 168 5.36 25.56 -4.27
N VAL A 169 5.28 25.39 -2.95
CA VAL A 169 6.03 24.36 -2.19
C VAL A 169 5.06 23.66 -1.28
N GLY A 170 5.01 22.34 -1.33
CA GLY A 170 4.16 21.50 -0.48
C GLY A 170 4.94 20.33 0.11
N GLY A 171 4.54 19.94 1.31
CA GLY A 171 5.04 18.74 1.97
C GLY A 171 3.91 18.03 2.69
N SER A 172 3.86 16.71 2.63
CA SER A 172 2.86 15.92 3.34
C SER A 172 3.48 14.70 4.01
N TYR A 173 2.86 14.32 5.11
CA TYR A 173 3.10 13.07 5.81
C TYR A 173 1.79 12.33 5.96
N TYR A 174 1.78 11.05 5.58
CA TYR A 174 0.66 10.13 5.74
C TYR A 174 1.13 8.89 6.51
N THR A 175 0.34 8.47 7.49
CA THR A 175 0.58 7.23 8.25
C THR A 175 -0.70 6.40 8.33
N GLU A 176 -0.54 5.09 8.25
CA GLU A 176 -1.63 4.11 8.35
C GLU A 176 -1.16 2.92 9.16
N GLY A 177 -1.87 2.61 10.23
CA GLY A 177 -1.65 1.43 11.04
C GLY A 177 -2.29 0.19 10.42
N GLY A 178 -1.68 -0.97 10.65
CA GLY A 178 -2.24 -2.26 10.21
C GLY A 178 -3.44 -2.70 11.04
N MET A 179 -4.31 -3.47 10.39
CA MET A 179 -5.54 -4.02 10.99
C MET A 179 -5.30 -5.31 11.80
N PHE A 180 -4.07 -5.81 11.88
CA PHE A 180 -3.77 -7.02 12.62
C PHE A 180 -3.43 -6.74 14.09
N ASN A 181 -3.90 -7.61 14.95
CA ASN A 181 -3.62 -7.60 16.38
C ASN A 181 -2.26 -8.25 16.62
N MET A 182 -1.22 -7.43 16.72
CA MET A 182 0.15 -7.89 16.89
C MET A 182 0.61 -7.72 18.31
N ALA A 183 1.25 -8.78 18.85
CA ALA A 183 1.91 -8.73 20.14
C ALA A 183 3.13 -7.80 20.10
N ASP A 184 3.44 -7.19 21.23
CA ASP A 184 4.71 -6.51 21.41
C ASP A 184 5.83 -7.55 21.49
N ASN A 185 6.71 -7.52 20.48
CA ASN A 185 7.88 -8.36 20.43
C ASN A 185 9.12 -7.52 20.68
N ASN A 186 9.77 -7.78 21.80
CA ASN A 186 10.96 -7.00 22.22
C ASN A 186 12.20 -7.24 21.36
N ASN A 187 12.21 -8.28 20.52
CA ASN A 187 13.38 -8.63 19.71
C ASN A 187 13.42 -7.90 18.37
N TYR A 188 12.26 -7.57 17.80
CA TYR A 188 12.13 -6.85 16.54
C TYR A 188 10.71 -6.27 16.37
N ASN A 189 10.58 -5.29 15.50
CA ASN A 189 9.30 -4.68 15.19
C ASN A 189 8.70 -5.25 13.90
N ALA A 190 7.72 -6.14 14.04
CA ALA A 190 6.93 -6.67 12.93
C ALA A 190 5.59 -5.91 12.73
N GLN A 191 5.29 -4.89 13.55
CA GLN A 191 4.04 -4.13 13.50
C GLN A 191 3.78 -3.61 12.08
N MET A 192 2.62 -3.95 11.55
CA MET A 192 2.22 -3.45 10.24
C MET A 192 1.97 -1.95 10.27
N ASN A 193 2.69 -1.23 9.45
CA ASN A 193 2.47 0.19 9.24
C ASN A 193 2.85 0.60 7.82
N PHE A 194 2.26 1.68 7.38
CA PHE A 194 2.58 2.35 6.14
C PHE A 194 2.80 3.83 6.43
N ASN A 195 3.96 4.35 5.98
CA ASN A 195 4.30 5.76 6.10
C ASN A 195 4.67 6.29 4.73
N ARG A 196 4.21 7.50 4.40
CA ARG A 196 4.52 8.20 3.17
C ARG A 196 4.86 9.64 3.45
N PHE A 197 6.03 10.06 3.01
CA PHE A 197 6.47 11.45 2.96
C PHE A 197 6.43 11.91 1.51
N SER A 198 5.82 13.04 1.24
CA SER A 198 5.81 13.64 -0.09
C SER A 198 6.27 15.09 0.00
N PHE A 199 7.01 15.52 -1.00
CA PHE A 199 7.45 16.89 -1.18
C PHE A 199 7.27 17.29 -2.63
N ARG A 200 6.81 18.52 -2.87
CA ARG A 200 6.68 19.11 -4.20
C ARG A 200 7.11 20.58 -4.18
N SER A 201 7.83 20.98 -5.22
CA SER A 201 8.17 22.37 -5.48
C SER A 201 7.95 22.66 -6.95
N ASN A 202 7.15 23.68 -7.27
CA ASN A 202 6.93 24.21 -8.61
C ASN A 202 7.32 25.68 -8.60
N ILE A 203 8.24 26.08 -9.47
CA ILE A 203 8.75 27.45 -9.59
C ILE A 203 8.66 27.86 -11.04
N ASP A 204 7.99 28.97 -11.32
CA ASP A 204 7.90 29.59 -12.63
C ASP A 204 8.67 30.92 -12.62
N ILE A 205 9.62 31.09 -13.53
CA ILE A 205 10.52 32.23 -13.61
C ILE A 205 10.37 32.90 -14.97
N ASN A 206 9.90 34.13 -15.00
CA ASN A 206 9.93 34.98 -16.21
C ASN A 206 11.35 35.55 -16.35
N ILE A 207 12.21 34.89 -17.15
CA ILE A 207 13.60 35.33 -17.40
C ILE A 207 13.59 36.63 -18.16
N THR A 208 12.72 36.71 -19.17
CA THR A 208 12.43 37.92 -19.91
C THR A 208 10.91 38.12 -20.06
N LYS A 209 10.45 39.13 -20.77
CA LYS A 209 9.01 39.30 -21.08
C LYS A 209 8.46 38.18 -21.97
N SER A 210 9.34 37.55 -22.78
CA SER A 210 8.99 36.53 -23.77
C SER A 210 9.53 35.13 -23.41
N THR A 211 10.32 34.97 -22.30
CA THR A 211 10.95 33.70 -21.92
C THR A 211 10.52 33.32 -20.54
N GLU A 212 9.88 32.15 -20.38
CA GLU A 212 9.49 31.56 -19.13
C GLU A 212 10.21 30.23 -18.91
N LEU A 213 10.82 30.07 -17.72
CA LEU A 213 11.42 28.83 -17.24
C LEU A 213 10.55 28.25 -16.13
N GLY A 214 10.05 27.05 -16.32
CA GLY A 214 9.35 26.26 -15.29
C GLY A 214 10.27 25.19 -14.72
N LEU A 215 10.31 25.09 -13.40
CA LEU A 215 11.03 24.09 -12.65
C LEU A 215 10.05 23.35 -11.75
N SER A 216 9.95 22.03 -11.90
CA SER A 216 9.12 21.20 -11.01
C SER A 216 9.97 20.06 -10.43
N LEU A 217 9.94 19.92 -9.12
CA LEU A 217 10.57 18.83 -8.39
C LEU A 217 9.53 18.17 -7.47
N SER A 218 9.46 16.85 -7.49
CA SER A 218 8.61 16.08 -6.60
C SER A 218 9.40 14.89 -6.08
N THR A 219 9.26 14.60 -4.81
CA THR A 219 9.84 13.41 -4.17
C THR A 219 8.78 12.76 -3.30
N GLN A 220 8.73 11.43 -3.37
CA GLN A 220 7.90 10.61 -2.49
C GLN A 220 8.76 9.48 -1.90
N TYR A 221 8.75 9.37 -0.59
CA TYR A 221 9.34 8.24 0.13
C TYR A 221 8.24 7.48 0.85
N THR A 222 8.14 6.18 0.58
CA THR A 222 7.22 5.28 1.27
C THR A 222 7.99 4.23 2.04
N SER A 223 7.54 3.94 3.25
CA SER A 223 8.06 2.86 4.09
C SER A 223 6.90 2.02 4.57
N LYS A 224 6.95 0.73 4.30
CA LYS A 224 5.95 -0.26 4.72
C LYS A 224 6.65 -1.35 5.52
N ASN A 225 6.14 -1.62 6.72
CA ASN A 225 6.56 -2.75 7.53
C ASN A 225 5.46 -3.81 7.53
N LYS A 226 5.84 -5.08 7.53
CA LYS A 226 4.92 -6.23 7.57
C LYS A 226 5.60 -7.45 8.20
N PRO A 227 4.85 -8.46 8.70
CA PRO A 227 5.42 -9.72 9.18
C PRO A 227 6.26 -10.42 8.13
N GLY A 228 7.32 -11.10 8.57
CA GLY A 228 8.30 -11.76 7.69
C GLY A 228 7.88 -13.14 7.17
N GLY A 229 6.96 -13.81 7.86
CA GLY A 229 6.50 -15.17 7.52
C GLY A 229 5.54 -15.25 6.32
N VAL A 230 5.32 -14.17 5.58
CA VAL A 230 4.31 -14.06 4.54
C VAL A 230 4.94 -13.84 3.18
N ASN A 231 4.52 -14.59 2.18
CA ASN A 231 5.12 -14.52 0.85
C ASN A 231 4.73 -13.22 0.10
N SER A 232 3.54 -13.11 -0.45
CA SER A 232 3.19 -12.01 -1.36
C SER A 232 1.98 -11.18 -0.94
N ASP A 233 0.97 -11.77 -0.36
CA ASP A 233 -0.26 -11.12 0.07
C ASP A 233 -0.56 -11.41 1.54
N VAL A 234 -0.10 -10.52 2.40
CA VAL A 234 -0.24 -10.60 3.86
C VAL A 234 -1.70 -10.83 4.29
N ASN A 235 -2.63 -10.11 3.70
CA ASN A 235 -4.04 -10.21 4.10
C ASN A 235 -4.64 -11.55 3.72
N ASN A 236 -4.32 -12.04 2.53
CA ASN A 236 -4.86 -13.30 2.03
C ASN A 236 -4.29 -14.49 2.79
N ASP A 237 -2.99 -14.48 3.08
CA ASP A 237 -2.34 -15.58 3.81
C ASP A 237 -2.90 -15.70 5.25
N PHE A 238 -2.94 -14.63 6.03
CA PHE A 238 -3.47 -14.68 7.40
C PHE A 238 -4.96 -15.00 7.43
N TYR A 239 -5.75 -14.42 6.54
CA TYR A 239 -7.16 -14.72 6.42
C TYR A 239 -7.40 -16.20 6.08
N ALA A 240 -6.67 -16.74 5.09
CA ALA A 240 -6.81 -18.12 4.68
C ALA A 240 -6.42 -19.11 5.79
N TYR A 241 -5.37 -18.82 6.54
CA TYR A 241 -4.97 -19.67 7.68
C TYR A 241 -5.96 -19.56 8.84
N ALA A 242 -6.41 -18.36 9.20
CA ALA A 242 -7.41 -18.17 10.24
C ALA A 242 -8.74 -18.90 9.93
N MET A 243 -9.17 -18.87 8.64
CA MET A 243 -10.38 -19.58 8.19
C MET A 243 -10.25 -21.11 8.22
N ARG A 244 -9.04 -21.65 8.17
CA ARG A 244 -8.78 -23.10 8.15
C ARG A 244 -8.48 -23.66 9.52
N THR A 245 -8.08 -22.82 10.46
CA THR A 245 -7.72 -23.26 11.82
C THR A 245 -8.99 -23.44 12.65
N THR A 246 -9.14 -24.60 13.28
CA THR A 246 -10.31 -24.91 14.11
C THR A 246 -10.16 -24.25 15.49
N PRO A 247 -11.27 -23.93 16.19
CA PRO A 247 -11.20 -23.25 17.49
C PRO A 247 -10.52 -24.08 18.58
N ILE A 248 -10.45 -25.39 18.40
CA ILE A 248 -9.95 -26.36 19.39
C ILE A 248 -8.54 -26.91 19.07
N SER A 249 -7.90 -26.45 17.98
CA SER A 249 -6.62 -27.01 17.51
C SER A 249 -5.45 -26.75 18.46
N ASN A 250 -5.31 -25.52 18.91
CA ASN A 250 -4.26 -25.04 19.81
C ASN A 250 -4.61 -23.64 20.33
N PRO A 251 -4.07 -23.20 21.48
CA PRO A 251 -4.17 -21.79 21.89
C PRO A 251 -3.34 -20.89 20.98
N THR A 252 -3.53 -19.58 21.06
CA THR A 252 -2.67 -18.60 20.38
C THR A 252 -1.21 -18.71 20.84
N ILE A 253 -1.04 -18.80 22.16
CA ILE A 253 0.22 -19.03 22.86
C ILE A 253 -0.12 -19.75 24.17
N TYR A 254 0.74 -20.61 24.68
CA TYR A 254 0.55 -21.26 25.97
C TYR A 254 0.72 -20.28 27.14
N SER A 255 0.14 -20.59 28.28
CA SER A 255 0.16 -19.72 29.46
C SER A 255 1.57 -19.45 30.01
N ASP A 256 2.54 -20.31 29.74
CA ASP A 256 3.95 -20.15 30.07
C ASP A 256 4.76 -19.36 29.02
N GLY A 257 4.12 -18.92 27.94
CA GLY A 257 4.75 -18.19 26.83
C GLY A 257 5.34 -19.08 25.73
N THR A 258 5.21 -20.41 25.83
CA THR A 258 5.65 -21.35 24.79
C THR A 258 4.77 -21.19 23.54
N LEU A 259 5.41 -21.21 22.36
CA LEU A 259 4.69 -21.02 21.09
C LEU A 259 3.93 -22.28 20.70
N ALA A 260 2.62 -22.17 20.64
CA ALA A 260 1.69 -23.25 20.34
C ALA A 260 1.63 -23.54 18.84
N VAL A 261 1.41 -24.82 18.49
CA VAL A 261 1.11 -25.26 17.11
C VAL A 261 0.23 -26.52 17.15
N PRO A 262 -0.61 -26.79 16.12
CA PRO A 262 -1.35 -28.06 16.05
C PRO A 262 -0.44 -29.30 16.08
N PRO A 263 -0.94 -30.44 16.59
CA PRO A 263 -0.10 -31.62 16.83
C PRO A 263 0.47 -32.28 15.59
N GLU A 264 -0.23 -32.23 14.45
CA GLU A 264 0.16 -32.96 13.24
C GLU A 264 -0.34 -32.31 11.95
N GLY A 265 0.32 -32.71 10.85
CA GLY A 265 -0.07 -32.48 9.47
C GLY A 265 0.90 -31.62 8.70
N GLY A 266 1.18 -32.00 7.46
CA GLY A 266 2.00 -31.20 6.56
C GLY A 266 1.43 -29.79 6.41
N GLY A 267 2.08 -28.85 7.05
CA GLY A 267 1.62 -27.48 7.10
C GLY A 267 0.93 -27.06 8.41
N ALA A 268 1.21 -27.72 9.52
CA ALA A 268 0.80 -27.26 10.85
C ALA A 268 1.24 -25.80 11.07
N VAL A 269 0.29 -24.88 11.14
CA VAL A 269 0.53 -23.44 11.21
C VAL A 269 -0.34 -22.86 12.32
N ASN A 270 0.29 -22.10 13.20
CA ASN A 270 -0.42 -21.17 14.07
C ASN A 270 -0.33 -19.78 13.47
N VAL A 271 -1.47 -19.25 13.03
CA VAL A 271 -1.54 -17.94 12.36
C VAL A 271 -1.08 -16.78 13.27
N TYR A 272 -1.26 -16.92 14.58
CA TYR A 272 -0.77 -15.96 15.55
C TYR A 272 0.78 -15.94 15.60
N ASN A 273 1.42 -17.12 15.53
CA ASN A 273 2.88 -17.23 15.44
C ASN A 273 3.42 -16.65 14.14
N MET A 274 2.74 -16.92 13.00
CA MET A 274 3.11 -16.32 11.71
C MET A 274 3.07 -14.80 11.76
N LEU A 275 2.06 -14.26 12.41
CA LEU A 275 1.87 -12.82 12.51
C LEU A 275 2.94 -12.17 13.40
N ASN A 276 3.28 -12.82 14.53
CA ASN A 276 4.03 -12.19 15.61
C ASN A 276 5.50 -12.64 15.74
N TYR A 277 5.83 -13.86 15.30
CA TYR A 277 7.10 -14.49 15.66
C TYR A 277 7.94 -14.98 14.49
N GLN A 278 7.59 -14.64 13.25
CA GLN A 278 8.34 -15.08 12.06
C GLN A 278 9.17 -13.98 11.38
N GLY A 279 9.58 -12.97 12.14
CA GLY A 279 10.41 -11.89 11.65
C GLY A 279 9.61 -10.74 11.01
N TYR A 280 10.26 -9.98 10.13
CA TYR A 280 9.63 -8.81 9.49
C TYR A 280 10.16 -8.56 8.08
N THR A 281 9.36 -7.89 7.27
CA THR A 281 9.77 -7.35 5.97
C THR A 281 9.58 -5.85 5.97
N LYS A 282 10.62 -5.12 5.56
CA LYS A 282 10.58 -3.68 5.39
C LYS A 282 10.75 -3.32 3.91
N ASP A 283 9.68 -2.77 3.33
CA ASP A 283 9.65 -2.29 1.96
C ASP A 283 9.78 -0.77 1.96
N ASN A 284 10.81 -0.24 1.28
CA ASN A 284 11.00 1.20 1.10
C ASN A 284 11.02 1.52 -0.39
N ARG A 285 10.28 2.54 -0.82
CA ARG A 285 10.33 3.07 -2.18
C ARG A 285 10.61 4.56 -2.14
N THR A 286 11.56 4.99 -2.92
CA THR A 286 11.89 6.40 -3.13
C THR A 286 11.65 6.74 -4.59
N MET A 287 10.82 7.75 -4.83
CA MET A 287 10.60 8.33 -6.15
C MET A 287 11.06 9.78 -6.13
N ALA A 288 11.86 10.17 -7.12
CA ALA A 288 12.22 11.56 -7.38
C ALA A 288 11.88 11.89 -8.83
N GLN A 289 11.13 12.96 -9.04
CA GLN A 289 10.66 13.39 -10.35
C GLN A 289 11.05 14.85 -10.57
N SER A 290 11.64 15.13 -11.71
CA SER A 290 11.99 16.48 -12.10
C SER A 290 11.41 16.81 -13.47
N LEU A 291 11.06 18.07 -13.67
CA LEU A 291 10.63 18.61 -14.96
C LEU A 291 11.17 20.02 -15.09
N ILE A 292 11.89 20.26 -16.16
CA ILE A 292 12.32 21.59 -16.61
C ILE A 292 11.55 21.90 -17.88
N SER A 293 10.87 23.03 -17.93
CA SER A 293 10.17 23.53 -19.12
C SER A 293 10.66 24.92 -19.47
N LEU A 294 10.94 25.14 -20.75
CA LEU A 294 11.32 26.44 -21.28
C LEU A 294 10.29 26.84 -22.36
N THR A 295 9.64 27.94 -22.14
CA THR A 295 8.71 28.53 -23.12
C THR A 295 9.28 29.83 -23.66
N GLN A 296 9.41 29.94 -24.99
CA GLN A 296 9.81 31.14 -25.67
C GLN A 296 8.67 31.63 -26.57
N ASP A 297 8.19 32.81 -26.28
CA ASP A 297 7.27 33.55 -27.16
C ASP A 297 8.09 34.33 -28.22
N PHE A 298 7.86 34.00 -29.48
CA PHE A 298 8.55 34.63 -30.62
C PHE A 298 7.68 35.70 -31.30
N SER A 299 6.59 36.12 -30.68
CA SER A 299 5.67 37.12 -31.27
C SER A 299 6.34 38.40 -31.66
N ASP A 300 7.25 38.90 -30.84
CA ASP A 300 8.00 40.12 -31.10
C ASP A 300 9.32 39.92 -31.87
N ILE A 301 9.73 38.63 -32.06
CA ILE A 301 11.07 38.31 -32.64
C ILE A 301 10.95 37.77 -34.06
N ILE A 302 9.98 36.91 -34.35
CA ILE A 302 9.83 36.23 -35.64
C ILE A 302 8.47 36.55 -36.25
N THR A 303 7.38 36.14 -35.58
CA THR A 303 6.01 36.38 -36.06
C THR A 303 5.05 36.28 -34.92
N GLU A 304 4.04 37.16 -34.89
CA GLU A 304 3.00 37.21 -33.92
C GLU A 304 2.30 35.85 -33.81
N GLY A 305 2.09 35.36 -32.54
CA GLY A 305 1.41 34.11 -32.24
C GLY A 305 2.28 32.86 -32.26
N LEU A 306 3.58 32.94 -32.58
CA LEU A 306 4.50 31.81 -32.55
C LEU A 306 5.08 31.63 -31.13
N LYS A 307 4.85 30.43 -30.55
CA LYS A 307 5.45 30.00 -29.26
C LYS A 307 6.13 28.66 -29.41
N VAL A 308 7.29 28.52 -28.80
CA VAL A 308 8.02 27.26 -28.73
C VAL A 308 8.15 26.86 -27.26
N ASN A 309 7.83 25.62 -26.96
CA ASN A 309 8.00 25.02 -25.65
C ASN A 309 8.92 23.79 -25.74
N ALA A 310 9.87 23.69 -24.82
CA ALA A 310 10.73 22.53 -24.66
C ALA A 310 10.62 22.02 -23.22
N LYS A 311 10.49 20.71 -23.04
CA LYS A 311 10.39 20.05 -21.75
C LYS A 311 11.44 18.96 -21.65
N PHE A 312 12.08 18.87 -20.50
CA PHE A 312 12.97 17.79 -20.13
C PHE A 312 12.57 17.25 -18.77
N SER A 313 12.35 15.95 -18.66
CA SER A 313 12.10 15.31 -17.39
C SER A 313 13.10 14.18 -17.11
N TRP A 314 13.48 14.06 -15.85
CA TRP A 314 14.33 13.00 -15.33
C TRP A 314 13.74 12.47 -14.02
N ASP A 315 13.27 11.24 -14.07
CA ASP A 315 12.58 10.59 -12.98
C ASP A 315 13.38 9.36 -12.53
N ILE A 316 13.50 9.18 -11.22
CA ILE A 316 14.18 8.05 -10.59
C ILE A 316 13.16 7.34 -9.70
N ASP A 317 13.12 6.02 -9.79
CA ASP A 317 12.39 5.15 -8.88
C ASP A 317 13.38 4.13 -8.28
N SER A 318 13.38 4.02 -6.98
CA SER A 318 14.22 3.06 -6.25
C SER A 318 13.38 2.33 -5.23
N ASN A 319 13.36 1.02 -5.33
CA ASN A 319 12.67 0.13 -4.39
C ASN A 319 13.68 -0.79 -3.70
N ASN A 320 13.58 -0.86 -2.38
CA ASN A 320 14.40 -1.74 -1.56
C ASN A 320 13.49 -2.50 -0.60
N SER A 321 13.54 -3.83 -0.67
CA SER A 321 12.82 -4.73 0.24
C SER A 321 13.82 -5.58 1.01
N ILE A 322 13.73 -5.56 2.33
CA ILE A 322 14.57 -6.33 3.23
C ILE A 322 13.68 -7.22 4.07
N THR A 323 13.88 -8.54 3.97
CA THR A 323 13.17 -9.52 4.79
C THR A 323 14.14 -10.17 5.76
N HIS A 324 13.85 -10.03 7.03
CA HIS A 324 14.45 -10.80 8.10
C HIS A 324 13.46 -11.87 8.55
N LYS A 325 13.77 -13.13 8.25
CA LYS A 325 12.92 -14.27 8.56
C LYS A 325 13.43 -14.99 9.80
N TYR A 326 12.52 -15.29 10.68
CA TYR A 326 12.77 -16.09 11.88
C TYR A 326 11.82 -17.28 11.89
N ASN A 327 12.35 -18.45 12.16
CA ASN A 327 11.53 -19.65 12.38
C ASN A 327 11.75 -20.10 13.83
N PRO A 328 10.80 -19.84 14.73
CA PRO A 328 10.91 -20.27 16.14
C PRO A 328 10.62 -21.74 16.30
N ASN A 329 11.10 -22.32 17.39
CA ASN A 329 10.60 -23.62 17.86
C ASN A 329 9.12 -23.47 18.23
N GLN A 330 8.30 -24.46 17.85
CA GLN A 330 6.89 -24.48 18.21
C GLN A 330 6.51 -25.87 18.72
N TYR A 331 5.58 -25.90 19.65
CA TYR A 331 5.30 -27.06 20.47
C TYR A 331 3.80 -27.36 20.53
N HIS A 332 3.47 -28.63 20.76
CA HIS A 332 2.14 -29.07 21.10
C HIS A 332 2.12 -29.61 22.53
N ALA A 333 1.20 -29.11 23.34
CA ALA A 333 1.05 -29.60 24.71
C ALA A 333 0.34 -30.97 24.74
N THR A 334 0.93 -31.95 25.38
CA THR A 334 0.42 -33.33 25.46
C THR A 334 -0.26 -33.65 26.82
N GLY A 335 -0.08 -32.76 27.80
CA GLY A 335 -0.66 -32.92 29.14
C GLY A 335 0.04 -32.07 30.17
N ARG A 336 -0.19 -32.40 31.45
CA ARG A 336 0.50 -31.81 32.61
C ARG A 336 1.19 -32.88 33.40
N ASP A 337 2.35 -32.53 33.96
CA ASP A 337 3.07 -33.40 34.92
C ASP A 337 2.40 -33.38 36.32
N ASP A 338 2.92 -34.18 37.27
CA ASP A 338 2.42 -34.25 38.63
C ASP A 338 2.49 -32.92 39.40
N GLN A 339 3.25 -31.94 38.90
CA GLN A 339 3.39 -30.60 39.47
C GLN A 339 2.49 -29.58 38.78
N GLY A 340 1.76 -29.99 37.73
CA GLY A 340 0.85 -29.14 36.95
C GLY A 340 1.53 -28.38 35.81
N ASN A 341 2.82 -28.59 35.54
CA ASN A 341 3.50 -27.96 34.40
C ASN A 341 3.10 -28.63 33.10
N LEU A 342 3.05 -27.84 32.02
CA LEU A 342 2.77 -28.37 30.69
C LEU A 342 3.91 -29.26 30.18
N MET A 343 3.53 -30.40 29.62
CA MET A 343 4.41 -31.30 28.88
C MET A 343 4.24 -31.07 27.39
N PHE A 344 5.32 -31.06 26.63
CA PHE A 344 5.32 -30.67 25.22
C PHE A 344 6.00 -31.68 24.31
N ASP A 345 5.42 -31.87 23.12
CA ASP A 345 6.10 -32.38 21.95
C ASP A 345 6.55 -31.23 21.07
N GLN A 346 7.80 -31.25 20.63
CA GLN A 346 8.32 -30.26 19.67
C GLN A 346 7.90 -30.66 18.26
N ILE A 347 7.01 -29.85 17.66
CA ILE A 347 6.47 -30.10 16.32
C ILE A 347 7.29 -29.37 15.24
N VAL A 348 7.71 -28.13 15.54
CA VAL A 348 8.52 -27.32 14.64
C VAL A 348 9.90 -27.07 15.27
N THR A 349 10.96 -27.50 14.56
CA THR A 349 12.33 -27.14 14.93
C THR A 349 12.70 -25.84 14.23
N GLY A 350 12.96 -24.83 15.02
CA GLY A 350 13.35 -23.50 14.54
C GLY A 350 14.81 -23.39 14.17
N THR A 351 15.17 -22.28 13.56
CA THR A 351 16.56 -21.98 13.17
C THR A 351 17.41 -21.42 14.30
N GLY A 352 16.79 -20.92 15.38
CA GLY A 352 17.46 -20.29 16.52
C GLY A 352 18.13 -18.94 16.21
N TYR A 353 18.07 -18.48 14.97
CA TYR A 353 18.59 -17.18 14.53
C TYR A 353 17.69 -16.57 13.47
N MET A 354 17.77 -15.25 13.34
CA MET A 354 17.09 -14.50 12.29
C MET A 354 17.96 -14.44 11.03
N SER A 355 17.45 -14.97 9.93
CA SER A 355 18.13 -14.94 8.64
C SER A 355 17.78 -13.69 7.85
N LEU A 356 18.71 -13.23 7.01
CA LEU A 356 18.42 -12.30 5.93
C LEU A 356 17.98 -13.14 4.72
N ASP A 357 16.67 -13.34 4.59
CA ASP A 357 16.10 -14.26 3.61
C ASP A 357 16.00 -13.61 2.22
N TYR A 358 15.86 -12.26 2.16
CA TYR A 358 15.60 -11.59 0.91
C TYR A 358 16.00 -10.12 0.92
N VAL A 359 16.84 -9.71 -0.02
CA VAL A 359 17.19 -8.31 -0.28
C VAL A 359 16.95 -8.03 -1.76
N TYR A 360 16.09 -7.09 -2.07
CA TYR A 360 15.77 -6.75 -3.46
C TYR A 360 15.93 -5.26 -3.71
N PRO A 361 17.12 -4.78 -4.06
CA PRO A 361 17.26 -3.45 -4.61
C PRO A 361 16.81 -3.45 -6.08
N LYS A 362 15.81 -2.67 -6.42
CA LYS A 362 15.40 -2.38 -7.80
C LYS A 362 15.35 -0.89 -8.00
N GLY A 363 15.81 -0.44 -9.14
CA GLY A 363 15.70 0.96 -9.51
C GLY A 363 15.70 1.12 -11.02
N TRP A 364 15.00 2.14 -11.49
CA TRP A 364 15.02 2.56 -12.88
C TRP A 364 15.00 4.07 -12.98
N THR A 365 15.44 4.54 -14.13
CA THR A 365 15.44 5.96 -14.48
C THR A 365 14.67 6.13 -15.77
N THR A 366 13.80 7.13 -15.81
CA THR A 366 13.06 7.51 -17.01
C THR A 366 13.47 8.92 -17.41
N ILE A 367 13.81 9.10 -18.67
CA ILE A 367 14.17 10.39 -19.26
C ILE A 367 13.19 10.67 -20.40
N ASN A 368 12.59 11.88 -20.39
CA ASN A 368 11.74 12.36 -21.48
C ASN A 368 12.24 13.71 -21.97
N PHE A 369 12.20 13.89 -23.28
CA PHE A 369 12.38 15.18 -23.92
C PHE A 369 11.24 15.40 -24.90
N GLU A 370 10.61 16.56 -24.82
CA GLU A 370 9.53 17.00 -25.70
C GLU A 370 9.82 18.42 -26.17
N ALA A 371 9.60 18.69 -27.44
CA ALA A 371 9.59 20.04 -27.96
C ALA A 371 8.35 20.24 -28.86
N SER A 372 7.70 21.38 -28.71
CA SER A 372 6.50 21.73 -29.49
C SER A 372 6.54 23.19 -29.91
N ALA A 373 5.99 23.47 -31.08
CA ALA A 373 5.76 24.81 -31.55
C ALA A 373 4.26 25.00 -31.77
N THR A 374 3.72 26.10 -31.31
CA THR A 374 2.33 26.50 -31.54
C THR A 374 2.28 27.83 -32.25
N TYR A 375 1.38 27.94 -33.19
CA TYR A 375 1.15 29.20 -33.93
C TYR A 375 -0.34 29.50 -33.86
N ASP A 376 -0.71 30.67 -33.36
CA ASP A 376 -2.10 31.13 -33.27
C ASP A 376 -2.14 32.63 -33.59
N ARG A 377 -2.69 32.99 -34.74
CA ARG A 377 -2.78 34.37 -35.21
C ARG A 377 -4.09 34.66 -35.89
N VAL A 378 -4.63 35.85 -35.63
CA VAL A 378 -5.79 36.39 -36.33
C VAL A 378 -5.29 37.36 -37.42
N PHE A 379 -5.64 37.11 -38.68
CA PHE A 379 -5.33 37.95 -39.82
C PHE A 379 -6.54 38.78 -40.22
N ALA A 380 -6.36 40.07 -40.44
CA ALA A 380 -7.37 41.00 -40.93
C ALA A 380 -8.66 40.99 -40.08
N ASP A 381 -8.54 40.76 -38.76
CA ASP A 381 -9.60 40.71 -37.75
C ASP A 381 -10.66 39.59 -37.93
N ASP A 382 -10.61 38.81 -39.04
CA ASP A 382 -11.64 37.82 -39.38
C ASP A 382 -11.09 36.41 -39.62
N HIS A 383 -9.79 36.22 -39.86
CA HIS A 383 -9.22 34.91 -40.21
C HIS A 383 -8.26 34.43 -39.16
N ARG A 384 -8.71 33.48 -38.32
CA ARG A 384 -7.86 32.82 -37.35
C ARG A 384 -7.19 31.59 -37.95
N VAL A 385 -5.86 31.50 -37.78
CA VAL A 385 -5.04 30.34 -38.11
C VAL A 385 -4.37 29.89 -36.82
N GLY A 386 -4.60 28.60 -36.43
CA GLY A 386 -4.03 27.99 -35.24
C GLY A 386 -3.85 26.51 -35.45
#